data_8119c4ba807cf7c5ab6370aea0bdf2d7
#
_entry.id   8119c4ba807cf7c5ab6370aea0bdf2d7
#
_cell.length_a   1.000
_cell.length_b   1.000
_cell.length_c   1.000
_cell.angle_alpha   90.00
_cell.angle_beta   90.00
_cell.angle_gamma   90.00
#
_symmetry.space_group_name_H-M   'P 1'
#
loop_
_entity.id
_entity.type
_entity.pdbx_description
1 polymer ?
#
loop_
_entity_poly.entity_id
_entity_poly.type
_entity_poly.pdbx_seq_one_letter_code
_entity_poly.pdbx_strand_id
1 'polypeptide(L)'
;MVGVGTTVGATAGVIAAGALAAQFGIAYAGFGIAVLVVTLLFVVFNRDFSSKNLELAPFRWKVFFAGFWIDPRKHPDFAWAFSARFLFILGYWAAFTYQLFILTDYIHLSLSEANADIGLLAVASLVTTVVSVPLGGLLSDKLGRRKIFIYLASLFMIVGLLMPLLLPSLTGMILMSLVLGFGYGLYQSCDTALMTEVLPGGGVGAGKDLGILNVATNVPQALSPILAAVLIGTSFGYPALFVFAMICVAVAALVIIPIRSVR
;
A
#
# COMPACT_ATOMS: atom_id res chain seq x y z
N MET A 1 -6.26 11.43 8.33
CA MET A 1 -6.24 10.80 9.67
C MET A 1 -6.10 9.29 9.60
N VAL A 2 -6.98 8.56 8.89
CA VAL A 2 -6.94 7.07 8.80
C VAL A 2 -5.58 6.56 8.28
N GLY A 3 -5.03 7.10 7.19
CA GLY A 3 -3.76 6.66 6.61
C GLY A 3 -2.56 6.79 7.57
N VAL A 4 -2.51 7.87 8.35
CA VAL A 4 -1.46 8.05 9.37
C VAL A 4 -1.60 7.00 10.48
N GLY A 5 -2.83 6.76 10.96
CA GLY A 5 -3.08 5.74 11.97
C GLY A 5 -2.69 4.33 11.51
N THR A 6 -3.00 3.99 10.25
CA THR A 6 -2.62 2.69 9.65
C THR A 6 -1.10 2.54 9.57
N THR A 7 -0.37 3.58 9.13
CA THR A 7 1.09 3.54 9.01
C THR A 7 1.77 3.46 10.36
N VAL A 8 1.31 4.25 11.35
CA VAL A 8 1.83 4.19 12.73
C VAL A 8 1.60 2.81 13.34
N GLY A 9 0.38 2.27 13.20
CA GLY A 9 0.04 0.94 13.70
C GLY A 9 0.87 -0.17 13.05
N ALA A 10 1.05 -0.13 11.74
CA ALA A 10 1.88 -1.10 11.02
C ALA A 10 3.34 -1.04 11.48
N THR A 11 3.91 0.16 11.61
CA THR A 11 5.29 0.33 12.08
C THR A 11 5.48 -0.14 13.52
N ALA A 12 4.58 0.23 14.43
CA ALA A 12 4.61 -0.26 15.81
C ALA A 12 4.52 -1.79 15.85
N GLY A 13 3.69 -2.39 15.00
CA GLY A 13 3.57 -3.84 14.84
C GLY A 13 4.88 -4.49 14.39
N VAL A 14 5.56 -3.94 13.39
CA VAL A 14 6.85 -4.45 12.89
C VAL A 14 7.93 -4.36 13.97
N ILE A 15 8.02 -3.24 14.68
CA ILE A 15 8.99 -3.06 15.78
C ILE A 15 8.72 -4.07 16.90
N ALA A 16 7.46 -4.22 17.33
CA ALA A 16 7.09 -5.17 18.37
C ALA A 16 7.34 -6.62 17.93
N ALA A 17 7.05 -6.97 16.67
CA ALA A 17 7.34 -8.30 16.12
C ALA A 17 8.84 -8.58 16.08
N GLY A 18 9.67 -7.61 15.68
CA GLY A 18 11.13 -7.73 15.69
C GLY A 18 11.68 -7.92 17.11
N ALA A 19 11.20 -7.15 18.08
CA ALA A 19 11.60 -7.25 19.49
C ALA A 19 11.21 -8.60 20.14
N LEU A 20 10.11 -9.20 19.69
CA LEU A 20 9.58 -10.47 20.18
C LEU A 20 9.93 -11.67 19.30
N ALA A 21 10.79 -11.49 18.29
CA ALA A 21 11.12 -12.52 17.31
C ALA A 21 11.68 -13.83 17.93
N ALA A 22 12.35 -13.73 19.09
CA ALA A 22 12.82 -14.90 19.83
C ALA A 22 11.71 -15.64 20.60
N GLN A 23 10.53 -15.06 20.76
CA GLN A 23 9.43 -15.55 21.61
C GLN A 23 8.10 -15.55 20.85
N PHE A 24 8.03 -16.31 19.76
CA PHE A 24 6.86 -16.34 18.86
C PHE A 24 5.53 -16.57 19.58
N GLY A 25 5.48 -17.47 20.57
CA GLY A 25 4.25 -17.74 21.32
C GLY A 25 3.72 -16.50 22.07
N ILE A 26 4.60 -15.75 22.70
CA ILE A 26 4.25 -14.50 23.40
C ILE A 26 3.86 -13.41 22.42
N ALA A 27 4.56 -13.29 21.27
CA ALA A 27 4.25 -12.36 20.23
C ALA A 27 2.83 -12.59 19.66
N TYR A 28 2.51 -13.81 19.27
CA TYR A 28 1.17 -14.15 18.75
C TYR A 28 0.07 -13.94 19.79
N ALA A 29 0.28 -14.37 21.03
CA ALA A 29 -0.67 -14.16 22.11
C ALA A 29 -0.90 -12.66 22.39
N GLY A 30 0.18 -11.87 22.43
CA GLY A 30 0.13 -10.42 22.66
C GLY A 30 -0.64 -9.69 21.55
N PHE A 31 -0.35 -9.99 20.28
CA PHE A 31 -1.09 -9.42 19.17
C PHE A 31 -2.55 -9.87 19.15
N GLY A 32 -2.84 -11.14 19.46
CA GLY A 32 -4.20 -11.64 19.57
C GLY A 32 -5.01 -10.93 20.65
N ILE A 33 -4.42 -10.73 21.84
CA ILE A 33 -5.04 -9.98 22.95
C ILE A 33 -5.25 -8.51 22.55
N ALA A 34 -4.27 -7.88 21.91
CA ALA A 34 -4.38 -6.49 21.45
C ALA A 34 -5.54 -6.29 20.47
N VAL A 35 -5.67 -7.19 19.47
CA VAL A 35 -6.81 -7.17 18.53
C VAL A 35 -8.13 -7.35 19.25
N LEU A 36 -8.22 -8.31 20.18
CA LEU A 36 -9.42 -8.57 20.95
C LEU A 36 -9.83 -7.35 21.80
N VAL A 37 -8.89 -6.76 22.53
CA VAL A 37 -9.13 -5.57 23.37
C VAL A 37 -9.60 -4.38 22.51
N VAL A 38 -8.90 -4.08 21.41
CA VAL A 38 -9.27 -2.98 20.52
C VAL A 38 -10.65 -3.20 19.90
N THR A 39 -10.96 -4.45 19.50
CA THR A 39 -12.29 -4.79 18.96
C THR A 39 -13.39 -4.62 20.01
N LEU A 40 -13.17 -5.08 21.24
CA LEU A 40 -14.13 -4.88 22.32
C LEU A 40 -14.35 -3.40 22.65
N LEU A 41 -13.27 -2.61 22.74
CA LEU A 41 -13.38 -1.17 22.93
C LEU A 41 -14.17 -0.51 21.79
N PHE A 42 -13.90 -0.89 20.54
CA PHE A 42 -14.63 -0.38 19.39
C PHE A 42 -16.13 -0.70 19.49
N VAL A 43 -16.50 -1.94 19.81
CA VAL A 43 -17.91 -2.35 19.93
C VAL A 43 -18.62 -1.65 21.09
N VAL A 44 -17.92 -1.43 22.21
CA VAL A 44 -18.52 -0.77 23.41
C VAL A 44 -18.71 0.72 23.19
N PHE A 45 -17.72 1.39 22.54
CA PHE A 45 -17.75 2.85 22.39
C PHE A 45 -18.44 3.33 21.11
N ASN A 46 -18.50 2.49 20.05
CA ASN A 46 -19.19 2.85 18.81
C ASN A 46 -20.67 2.47 18.88
N ARG A 47 -21.53 3.46 18.67
CA ARG A 47 -22.98 3.22 18.50
C ARG A 47 -23.26 2.91 17.02
N ASP A 48 -23.79 1.73 16.76
CA ASP A 48 -24.27 1.36 15.44
C ASP A 48 -25.67 1.93 15.18
N PHE A 49 -25.90 2.38 13.92
CA PHE A 49 -27.22 2.85 13.52
C PHE A 49 -28.07 1.65 13.09
N SER A 50 -29.27 1.51 13.71
CA SER A 50 -30.17 0.41 13.36
C SER A 50 -30.64 0.50 11.91
N SER A 51 -30.42 -0.56 11.15
CA SER A 51 -30.90 -0.71 9.77
C SER A 51 -32.34 -1.24 9.68
N LYS A 52 -33.03 -1.45 10.82
CA LYS A 52 -34.37 -2.07 10.88
C LYS A 52 -35.45 -1.32 10.10
N ASN A 53 -35.29 0.00 9.93
CA ASN A 53 -36.26 0.87 9.25
C ASN A 53 -35.87 1.21 7.81
N LEU A 54 -34.80 0.60 7.27
CA LEU A 54 -34.40 0.78 5.88
C LEU A 54 -35.15 -0.22 4.99
N GLU A 55 -35.86 0.28 3.99
CA GLU A 55 -36.42 -0.57 2.93
C GLU A 55 -35.30 -1.16 2.10
N LEU A 56 -34.88 -2.37 2.43
CA LEU A 56 -33.82 -3.09 1.71
C LEU A 56 -34.47 -3.91 0.58
N ALA A 57 -33.96 -3.75 -0.63
CA ALA A 57 -34.32 -4.62 -1.75
C ALA A 57 -33.97 -6.08 -1.44
N PRO A 58 -34.79 -7.07 -1.88
CA PRO A 58 -34.50 -8.48 -1.61
C PRO A 58 -33.14 -8.88 -2.16
N PHE A 59 -32.33 -9.55 -1.34
CA PHE A 59 -31.00 -9.98 -1.71
C PHE A 59 -31.04 -11.00 -2.84
N ARG A 60 -30.31 -10.73 -3.93
CA ARG A 60 -30.17 -11.62 -5.09
C ARG A 60 -28.69 -11.81 -5.41
N TRP A 61 -28.19 -13.02 -5.30
CA TRP A 61 -26.80 -13.36 -5.60
C TRP A 61 -26.33 -12.86 -6.97
N LYS A 62 -27.15 -13.03 -8.01
CA LYS A 62 -26.81 -12.55 -9.37
C LYS A 62 -26.60 -11.04 -9.43
N VAL A 63 -27.43 -10.27 -8.75
CA VAL A 63 -27.35 -8.81 -8.69
C VAL A 63 -26.14 -8.39 -7.86
N PHE A 64 -25.91 -9.11 -6.76
CA PHE A 64 -24.75 -8.87 -5.88
C PHE A 64 -23.43 -9.04 -6.63
N PHE A 65 -23.20 -10.21 -7.27
CA PHE A 65 -21.96 -10.44 -8.03
C PHE A 65 -21.85 -9.57 -9.29
N ALA A 66 -22.94 -9.32 -10.01
CA ALA A 66 -22.93 -8.38 -11.13
C ALA A 66 -22.59 -6.95 -10.69
N GLY A 67 -22.92 -6.61 -9.45
CA GLY A 67 -22.58 -5.33 -8.86
C GLY A 67 -21.07 -5.10 -8.70
N PHE A 68 -20.26 -6.12 -8.51
CA PHE A 68 -18.79 -6.01 -8.41
C PHE A 68 -18.10 -5.80 -9.78
N TRP A 69 -18.81 -6.01 -10.88
CA TRP A 69 -18.26 -5.77 -12.20
C TRP A 69 -18.56 -4.34 -12.62
N ILE A 70 -17.51 -3.53 -12.77
CA ILE A 70 -17.59 -2.19 -13.37
C ILE A 70 -17.11 -2.32 -14.82
N ASP A 71 -18.00 -2.01 -15.78
CA ASP A 71 -17.68 -2.08 -17.18
C ASP A 71 -16.62 -1.02 -17.56
N PRO A 72 -15.41 -1.43 -17.98
CA PRO A 72 -14.33 -0.48 -18.32
C PRO A 72 -14.69 0.43 -19.51
N ARG A 73 -15.62 -0.01 -20.36
CA ARG A 73 -16.06 0.78 -21.53
C ARG A 73 -16.98 1.92 -21.13
N LYS A 74 -17.77 1.73 -20.07
CA LYS A 74 -18.67 2.75 -19.54
C LYS A 74 -17.97 3.72 -18.59
N HIS A 75 -16.96 3.22 -17.87
CA HIS A 75 -16.20 3.96 -16.86
C HIS A 75 -14.69 3.84 -17.12
N PRO A 76 -14.17 4.40 -18.23
CA PRO A 76 -12.76 4.23 -18.62
C PRO A 76 -11.81 4.86 -17.59
N ASP A 77 -12.14 6.02 -17.03
CA ASP A 77 -11.30 6.70 -16.03
C ASP A 77 -11.12 5.86 -14.76
N PHE A 78 -12.20 5.18 -14.32
CA PHE A 78 -12.12 4.25 -13.20
C PHE A 78 -11.22 3.05 -13.52
N ALA A 79 -11.35 2.47 -14.72
CA ALA A 79 -10.53 1.32 -15.13
C ALA A 79 -9.04 1.67 -15.19
N TRP A 80 -8.69 2.85 -15.69
CA TRP A 80 -7.32 3.33 -15.71
C TRP A 80 -6.79 3.58 -14.30
N ALA A 81 -7.57 4.23 -13.43
CA ALA A 81 -7.19 4.48 -12.04
C ALA A 81 -7.02 3.17 -11.24
N PHE A 82 -7.93 2.21 -11.42
CA PHE A 82 -7.85 0.87 -10.82
C PHE A 82 -6.55 0.15 -11.26
N SER A 83 -6.25 0.16 -12.56
CA SER A 83 -5.05 -0.48 -13.11
C SER A 83 -3.77 0.20 -12.61
N ALA A 84 -3.75 1.52 -12.54
CA ALA A 84 -2.62 2.27 -12.01
C ALA A 84 -2.36 1.94 -10.55
N ARG A 85 -3.42 1.93 -9.72
CA ARG A 85 -3.35 1.54 -8.31
C ARG A 85 -2.84 0.11 -8.15
N PHE A 86 -3.38 -0.83 -8.93
CA PHE A 86 -2.96 -2.22 -8.91
C PHE A 86 -1.46 -2.38 -9.15
N LEU A 87 -0.94 -1.76 -10.20
CA LEU A 87 0.47 -1.83 -10.58
C LEU A 87 1.38 -1.13 -9.57
N PHE A 88 0.98 0.03 -9.07
CA PHE A 88 1.76 0.77 -8.07
C PHE A 88 1.91 -0.05 -6.78
N ILE A 89 0.80 -0.60 -6.28
CA ILE A 89 0.76 -1.44 -5.08
C ILE A 89 1.57 -2.73 -5.29
N LEU A 90 1.46 -3.35 -6.47
CA LEU A 90 2.23 -4.54 -6.81
C LEU A 90 3.73 -4.28 -6.74
N GLY A 91 4.21 -3.19 -7.34
CA GLY A 91 5.62 -2.81 -7.32
C GLY A 91 6.13 -2.50 -5.91
N TYR A 92 5.37 -1.74 -5.14
CA TYR A 92 5.72 -1.42 -3.75
C TYR A 92 5.85 -2.68 -2.89
N TRP A 93 4.82 -3.52 -2.89
CA TRP A 93 4.78 -4.70 -2.01
C TRP A 93 5.75 -5.80 -2.46
N ALA A 94 6.11 -5.89 -3.72
CA ALA A 94 7.12 -6.83 -4.19
C ALA A 94 8.47 -6.60 -3.49
N ALA A 95 8.92 -5.35 -3.38
CA ALA A 95 10.16 -5.02 -2.67
C ALA A 95 9.99 -5.04 -1.14
N PHE A 96 8.84 -4.53 -0.64
CA PHE A 96 8.59 -4.39 0.80
C PHE A 96 8.52 -5.74 1.52
N THR A 97 7.84 -6.73 0.94
CA THR A 97 7.65 -8.06 1.57
C THR A 97 8.96 -8.81 1.76
N TYR A 98 9.93 -8.59 0.91
CA TYR A 98 11.21 -9.30 0.93
C TYR A 98 12.35 -8.54 1.64
N GLN A 99 12.05 -7.45 2.35
CA GLN A 99 13.07 -6.63 3.00
C GLN A 99 14.02 -7.43 3.90
N LEU A 100 13.50 -8.38 4.71
CA LEU A 100 14.34 -9.23 5.56
C LEU A 100 15.29 -10.10 4.72
N PHE A 101 14.77 -10.74 3.68
CA PHE A 101 15.58 -11.59 2.80
C PHE A 101 16.58 -10.77 1.97
N ILE A 102 16.24 -9.53 1.61
CA ILE A 102 17.18 -8.61 0.97
C ILE A 102 18.34 -8.29 1.91
N LEU A 103 18.08 -8.06 3.20
CA LEU A 103 19.12 -7.81 4.20
C LEU A 103 20.02 -9.04 4.43
N THR A 104 19.44 -10.26 4.50
CA THR A 104 20.22 -11.49 4.76
C THR A 104 20.94 -12.01 3.52
N ASP A 105 20.24 -12.12 2.40
CA ASP A 105 20.72 -12.88 1.24
C ASP A 105 21.40 -12.00 0.19
N TYR A 106 21.00 -10.72 0.06
CA TYR A 106 21.57 -9.79 -0.92
C TYR A 106 22.63 -8.88 -0.31
N ILE A 107 22.43 -8.43 0.94
CA ILE A 107 23.37 -7.55 1.66
C ILE A 107 24.30 -8.36 2.57
N HIS A 108 23.97 -9.65 2.82
CA HIS A 108 24.76 -10.59 3.61
C HIS A 108 24.90 -10.22 5.10
N LEU A 109 23.88 -9.62 5.69
CA LEU A 109 23.81 -9.39 7.13
C LEU A 109 23.47 -10.70 7.85
N SER A 110 23.93 -10.85 9.08
CA SER A 110 23.46 -11.94 9.94
C SER A 110 21.98 -11.78 10.26
N LEU A 111 21.27 -12.86 10.54
CA LEU A 111 19.83 -12.82 10.84
C LEU A 111 19.53 -11.94 12.07
N SER A 112 20.43 -11.87 13.05
CA SER A 112 20.29 -11.02 14.24
C SER A 112 20.40 -9.52 13.88
N GLU A 113 21.36 -9.15 13.04
CA GLU A 113 21.50 -7.78 12.55
C GLU A 113 20.33 -7.40 11.66
N ALA A 114 19.94 -8.26 10.71
CA ALA A 114 18.79 -8.00 9.83
C ALA A 114 17.48 -7.79 10.60
N ASN A 115 17.23 -8.57 11.67
CA ASN A 115 16.06 -8.38 12.53
C ASN A 115 16.08 -7.05 13.30
N ALA A 116 17.24 -6.58 13.73
CA ALA A 116 17.37 -5.26 14.37
C ALA A 116 17.18 -4.13 13.35
N ASP A 117 17.79 -4.28 12.18
CA ASP A 117 17.78 -3.24 11.14
C ASP A 117 16.43 -3.11 10.42
N ILE A 118 15.61 -4.18 10.34
CA ILE A 118 14.26 -4.09 9.75
C ILE A 118 13.37 -3.11 10.53
N GLY A 119 13.54 -3.03 11.86
CA GLY A 119 12.89 -2.02 12.69
C GLY A 119 13.35 -0.60 12.33
N LEU A 120 14.64 -0.41 12.09
CA LEU A 120 15.21 0.87 11.66
C LEU A 120 14.65 1.29 10.29
N LEU A 121 14.58 0.38 9.33
CA LEU A 121 13.98 0.63 8.00
C LEU A 121 12.50 1.02 8.11
N ALA A 122 11.75 0.36 8.99
CA ALA A 122 10.34 0.67 9.24
C ALA A 122 10.17 2.07 9.84
N VAL A 123 11.02 2.46 10.81
CA VAL A 123 11.01 3.81 11.39
C VAL A 123 11.39 4.86 10.35
N ALA A 124 12.42 4.60 9.54
CA ALA A 124 12.84 5.51 8.46
C ALA A 124 11.69 5.78 7.47
N SER A 125 11.00 4.71 7.04
CA SER A 125 9.83 4.81 6.17
C SER A 125 8.66 5.53 6.84
N LEU A 126 8.39 5.24 8.13
CA LEU A 126 7.33 5.90 8.90
C LEU A 126 7.52 7.41 8.97
N VAL A 127 8.71 7.87 9.35
CA VAL A 127 9.01 9.30 9.51
C VAL A 127 8.72 10.06 8.21
N THR A 128 9.19 9.53 7.09
CA THR A 128 8.98 10.18 5.80
C THR A 128 7.53 10.09 5.32
N THR A 129 6.84 8.97 5.57
CA THR A 129 5.42 8.80 5.24
C THR A 129 4.53 9.76 6.04
N VAL A 130 4.76 9.88 7.36
CA VAL A 130 3.98 10.79 8.23
C VAL A 130 4.13 12.24 7.79
N VAL A 131 5.31 12.64 7.30
CA VAL A 131 5.53 13.97 6.76
C VAL A 131 4.91 14.14 5.37
N SER A 132 5.04 13.16 4.50
CA SER A 132 4.62 13.27 3.09
C SER A 132 3.10 13.17 2.89
N VAL A 133 2.37 12.42 3.74
CA VAL A 133 0.89 12.30 3.64
C VAL A 133 0.19 13.65 3.74
N PRO A 134 0.39 14.47 4.80
CA PRO A 134 -0.24 15.79 4.88
C PRO A 134 0.28 16.75 3.81
N LEU A 135 1.58 16.70 3.48
CA LEU A 135 2.16 17.54 2.41
C LEU A 135 1.50 17.24 1.06
N GLY A 136 1.38 15.97 0.69
CA GLY A 136 0.74 15.54 -0.55
C GLY A 136 -0.72 15.97 -0.61
N GLY A 137 -1.49 15.75 0.46
CA GLY A 137 -2.89 16.15 0.53
C GLY A 137 -3.07 17.67 0.39
N LEU A 138 -2.43 18.45 1.26
CA LEU A 138 -2.55 19.90 1.26
C LEU A 138 -2.09 20.56 -0.05
N LEU A 139 -0.95 20.11 -0.59
CA LEU A 139 -0.40 20.68 -1.82
C LEU A 139 -1.22 20.28 -3.06
N SER A 140 -1.67 19.01 -3.13
CA SER A 140 -2.49 18.55 -4.25
C SER A 140 -3.86 19.23 -4.29
N ASP A 141 -4.48 19.44 -3.13
CA ASP A 141 -5.76 20.15 -3.02
C ASP A 141 -5.60 21.64 -3.36
N LYS A 142 -4.53 22.29 -2.85
CA LYS A 142 -4.24 23.70 -3.14
C LYS A 142 -3.93 23.97 -4.61
N LEU A 143 -3.23 23.05 -5.26
CA LEU A 143 -2.86 23.19 -6.68
C LEU A 143 -3.93 22.65 -7.64
N GLY A 144 -4.89 21.84 -7.15
CA GLY A 144 -5.90 21.18 -7.97
C GLY A 144 -5.32 20.23 -9.03
N ARG A 145 -4.12 19.67 -8.78
CA ARG A 145 -3.35 18.87 -9.74
C ARG A 145 -2.89 17.55 -9.15
N ARG A 146 -3.81 16.66 -8.88
CA ARG A 146 -3.52 15.37 -8.20
C ARG A 146 -2.58 14.45 -8.98
N LYS A 147 -2.69 14.42 -10.31
CA LYS A 147 -1.82 13.59 -11.16
C LYS A 147 -0.34 13.91 -11.01
N ILE A 148 0.02 15.19 -10.88
CA ILE A 148 1.42 15.60 -10.72
C ILE A 148 2.02 14.97 -9.47
N PHE A 149 1.27 14.91 -8.37
CA PHE A 149 1.74 14.30 -7.14
C PHE A 149 1.88 12.78 -7.25
N ILE A 150 1.04 12.11 -8.04
CA ILE A 150 1.20 10.69 -8.31
C ILE A 150 2.44 10.44 -9.19
N TYR A 151 2.73 11.29 -10.17
CA TYR A 151 3.97 11.21 -10.95
C TYR A 151 5.20 11.45 -10.07
N LEU A 152 5.17 12.45 -9.19
CA LEU A 152 6.24 12.69 -8.21
C LEU A 152 6.41 11.50 -7.27
N ALA A 153 5.33 10.94 -6.75
CA ALA A 153 5.36 9.74 -5.93
C ALA A 153 6.00 8.57 -6.67
N SER A 154 5.63 8.34 -7.92
CA SER A 154 6.22 7.30 -8.77
C SER A 154 7.71 7.53 -9.02
N LEU A 155 8.12 8.78 -9.23
CA LEU A 155 9.54 9.14 -9.36
C LEU A 155 10.32 8.83 -8.09
N PHE A 156 9.81 9.25 -6.91
CA PHE A 156 10.44 8.91 -5.62
C PHE A 156 10.53 7.40 -5.42
N MET A 157 9.47 6.66 -5.78
CA MET A 157 9.47 5.20 -5.70
C MET A 157 10.58 4.58 -6.57
N ILE A 158 10.71 5.01 -7.82
CA ILE A 158 11.74 4.51 -8.75
C ILE A 158 13.14 4.86 -8.22
N VAL A 159 13.35 6.09 -7.78
CA VAL A 159 14.63 6.52 -7.19
C VAL A 159 14.96 5.71 -5.93
N GLY A 160 13.96 5.49 -5.06
CA GLY A 160 14.16 4.68 -3.86
C GLY A 160 14.55 3.24 -4.19
N LEU A 161 13.85 2.59 -5.12
CA LEU A 161 14.15 1.21 -5.57
C LEU A 161 15.51 1.09 -6.27
N LEU A 162 16.02 2.17 -6.81
CA LEU A 162 17.36 2.20 -7.44
C LEU A 162 18.49 2.19 -6.39
N MET A 163 18.23 2.68 -5.15
CA MET A 163 19.28 2.80 -4.13
C MET A 163 19.99 1.49 -3.79
N PRO A 164 19.32 0.36 -3.51
CA PRO A 164 20.01 -0.89 -3.22
C PRO A 164 20.71 -1.51 -4.43
N LEU A 165 20.34 -1.13 -5.66
CA LEU A 165 21.07 -1.54 -6.86
C LEU A 165 22.39 -0.79 -7.02
N LEU A 166 22.42 0.50 -6.67
CA LEU A 166 23.62 1.34 -6.74
C LEU A 166 24.53 1.16 -5.52
N LEU A 167 23.92 0.95 -4.36
CA LEU A 167 24.58 0.80 -3.06
C LEU A 167 24.03 -0.45 -2.35
N PRO A 168 24.55 -1.66 -2.68
CA PRO A 168 24.10 -2.90 -2.01
C PRO A 168 24.66 -2.97 -0.58
N SER A 169 24.07 -2.20 0.32
CA SER A 169 24.50 -2.04 1.71
C SER A 169 23.30 -1.62 2.58
N LEU A 170 23.46 -1.72 3.90
CA LEU A 170 22.46 -1.22 4.85
C LEU A 170 22.14 0.26 4.60
N THR A 171 23.14 1.07 4.27
CA THR A 171 22.93 2.50 3.92
C THR A 171 22.02 2.65 2.70
N GLY A 172 22.20 1.84 1.66
CA GLY A 172 21.31 1.83 0.50
C GLY A 172 19.88 1.46 0.85
N MET A 173 19.68 0.51 1.76
CA MET A 173 18.36 0.12 2.26
C MET A 173 17.71 1.21 3.11
N ILE A 174 18.47 1.92 3.93
CA ILE A 174 17.96 3.07 4.70
C ILE A 174 17.52 4.19 3.75
N LEU A 175 18.36 4.54 2.76
CA LEU A 175 18.01 5.52 1.74
C LEU A 175 16.77 5.10 0.94
N MET A 176 16.70 3.83 0.55
CA MET A 176 15.50 3.26 -0.06
C MET A 176 14.28 3.50 0.82
N SER A 177 14.33 3.14 2.10
CA SER A 177 13.18 3.24 3.02
C SER A 177 12.73 4.69 3.23
N LEU A 178 13.67 5.63 3.33
CA LEU A 178 13.35 7.07 3.44
C LEU A 178 12.66 7.59 2.18
N VAL A 179 13.21 7.29 1.01
CA VAL A 179 12.70 7.78 -0.27
C VAL A 179 11.39 7.09 -0.66
N LEU A 180 11.30 5.76 -0.47
CA LEU A 180 10.07 5.00 -0.67
C LEU A 180 8.95 5.43 0.28
N GLY A 181 9.26 5.64 1.56
CA GLY A 181 8.29 6.10 2.55
C GLY A 181 7.72 7.46 2.16
N PHE A 182 8.56 8.39 1.70
CA PHE A 182 8.12 9.70 1.22
C PHE A 182 7.23 9.57 -0.02
N GLY A 183 7.66 8.79 -1.03
CA GLY A 183 6.89 8.53 -2.25
C GLY A 183 5.56 7.85 -1.96
N TYR A 184 5.54 6.84 -1.10
CA TYR A 184 4.32 6.12 -0.71
C TYR A 184 3.31 7.01 0.00
N GLY A 185 3.75 7.88 0.91
CA GLY A 185 2.86 8.83 1.59
C GLY A 185 2.24 9.86 0.64
N LEU A 186 3.02 10.40 -0.30
CA LEU A 186 2.49 11.25 -1.37
C LEU A 186 1.44 10.51 -2.21
N TYR A 187 1.75 9.28 -2.60
CA TYR A 187 0.84 8.43 -3.36
C TYR A 187 -0.46 8.20 -2.59
N GLN A 188 -0.38 7.72 -1.35
CA GLN A 188 -1.53 7.34 -0.54
C GLN A 188 -2.53 8.50 -0.35
N SER A 189 -2.03 9.71 -0.14
CA SER A 189 -2.90 10.89 0.03
C SER A 189 -3.62 11.27 -1.26
N CYS A 190 -2.92 11.25 -2.41
CA CYS A 190 -3.47 11.67 -3.69
C CYS A 190 -4.30 10.59 -4.37
N ASP A 191 -3.90 9.31 -4.25
CA ASP A 191 -4.60 8.17 -4.84
C ASP A 191 -5.99 7.98 -4.23
N THR A 192 -6.12 8.07 -2.90
CA THR A 192 -7.42 7.97 -2.24
C THR A 192 -8.38 9.05 -2.72
N ALA A 193 -7.90 10.26 -2.89
CA ALA A 193 -8.69 11.38 -3.40
C ALA A 193 -9.04 11.20 -4.90
N LEU A 194 -8.08 10.76 -5.72
CA LEU A 194 -8.31 10.46 -7.13
C LEU A 194 -9.37 9.37 -7.30
N MET A 195 -9.27 8.29 -6.52
CA MET A 195 -10.22 7.18 -6.58
C MET A 195 -11.64 7.61 -6.23
N THR A 196 -11.82 8.50 -5.25
CA THR A 196 -13.16 9.01 -4.89
C THR A 196 -13.78 9.87 -6.00
N GLU A 197 -12.97 10.52 -6.83
CA GLU A 197 -13.45 11.33 -7.97
C GLU A 197 -13.86 10.49 -9.18
N VAL A 198 -13.20 9.35 -9.41
CA VAL A 198 -13.49 8.48 -10.57
C VAL A 198 -14.52 7.39 -10.27
N LEU A 199 -15.02 7.29 -9.02
CA LEU A 199 -16.02 6.28 -8.64
C LEU A 199 -17.32 6.47 -9.41
N PRO A 200 -17.83 5.41 -10.07
CA PRO A 200 -19.14 5.45 -10.73
C PRO A 200 -20.26 5.54 -9.68
N GLY A 201 -21.15 6.50 -9.80
CA GLY A 201 -22.39 6.54 -9.01
C GLY A 201 -22.45 7.53 -7.86
N GLY A 202 -21.48 8.42 -7.65
CA GLY A 202 -21.58 9.56 -6.73
C GLY A 202 -21.94 9.22 -5.28
N GLY A 203 -21.54 8.03 -4.79
CA GLY A 203 -21.76 7.60 -3.40
C GLY A 203 -22.99 6.70 -3.18
N VAL A 204 -23.83 6.48 -4.17
CA VAL A 204 -24.89 5.47 -4.11
C VAL A 204 -24.24 4.10 -4.29
N GLY A 205 -24.15 3.30 -3.20
CA GLY A 205 -23.45 2.01 -3.20
C GLY A 205 -22.02 2.06 -2.66
N ALA A 206 -21.70 3.05 -1.84
CA ALA A 206 -20.35 3.28 -1.28
C ALA A 206 -19.65 2.02 -0.73
N GLY A 207 -20.39 1.10 -0.11
CA GLY A 207 -19.82 -0.16 0.39
C GLY A 207 -19.30 -1.08 -0.72
N LYS A 208 -20.02 -1.17 -1.84
CA LYS A 208 -19.59 -1.91 -3.03
C LYS A 208 -18.33 -1.27 -3.65
N ASP A 209 -18.36 0.03 -3.83
CA ASP A 209 -17.27 0.79 -4.46
C ASP A 209 -15.99 0.70 -3.63
N LEU A 210 -16.08 0.79 -2.29
CA LEU A 210 -14.99 0.52 -1.37
C LEU A 210 -14.49 -0.92 -1.46
N GLY A 211 -15.39 -1.90 -1.64
CA GLY A 211 -15.03 -3.29 -1.86
C GLY A 211 -14.16 -3.47 -3.12
N ILE A 212 -14.53 -2.84 -4.23
CA ILE A 212 -13.77 -2.89 -5.49
C ILE A 212 -12.40 -2.22 -5.34
N LEU A 213 -12.34 -1.07 -4.66
CA LEU A 213 -11.07 -0.39 -4.36
C LEU A 213 -10.14 -1.26 -3.50
N ASN A 214 -10.69 -2.02 -2.55
CA ASN A 214 -9.93 -2.96 -1.76
C ASN A 214 -9.36 -4.12 -2.60
N VAL A 215 -10.06 -4.56 -3.65
CA VAL A 215 -9.51 -5.55 -4.61
C VAL A 215 -8.25 -5.00 -5.28
N ALA A 216 -8.26 -3.73 -5.74
CA ALA A 216 -7.09 -3.08 -6.33
C ALA A 216 -5.89 -2.94 -5.38
N THR A 217 -6.09 -3.10 -4.08
CA THR A 217 -5.05 -3.05 -3.07
C THR A 217 -4.63 -4.44 -2.60
N ASN A 218 -5.59 -5.29 -2.22
CA ASN A 218 -5.31 -6.55 -1.56
C ASN A 218 -4.85 -7.65 -2.54
N VAL A 219 -5.38 -7.66 -3.77
CA VAL A 219 -4.96 -8.65 -4.77
C VAL A 219 -3.49 -8.49 -5.15
N PRO A 220 -2.98 -7.28 -5.50
CA PRO A 220 -1.55 -7.12 -5.76
C PRO A 220 -0.69 -7.40 -4.53
N GLN A 221 -1.14 -7.11 -3.30
CA GLN A 221 -0.43 -7.49 -2.08
C GLN A 221 -0.27 -9.02 -1.95
N ALA A 222 -1.33 -9.77 -2.26
CA ALA A 222 -1.29 -11.23 -2.22
C ALA A 222 -0.46 -11.85 -3.36
N LEU A 223 -0.45 -11.20 -4.54
CA LEU A 223 0.32 -11.67 -5.70
C LEU A 223 1.81 -11.31 -5.61
N SER A 224 2.14 -10.20 -4.96
CA SER A 224 3.52 -9.67 -4.93
C SER A 224 4.54 -10.65 -4.36
N PRO A 225 4.30 -11.40 -3.26
CA PRO A 225 5.26 -12.39 -2.76
C PRO A 225 5.51 -13.53 -3.74
N ILE A 226 4.46 -13.98 -4.44
CA ILE A 226 4.56 -15.07 -5.42
C ILE A 226 5.44 -14.64 -6.60
N LEU A 227 5.17 -13.45 -7.16
CA LEU A 227 5.95 -12.91 -8.26
C LEU A 227 7.40 -12.61 -7.84
N ALA A 228 7.59 -12.06 -6.64
CA ALA A 228 8.91 -11.81 -6.09
C ALA A 228 9.71 -13.11 -5.93
N ALA A 229 9.12 -14.18 -5.39
CA ALA A 229 9.77 -15.48 -5.25
C ALA A 229 10.23 -16.05 -6.60
N VAL A 230 9.38 -15.95 -7.64
CA VAL A 230 9.72 -16.38 -9.00
C VAL A 230 10.90 -15.57 -9.54
N LEU A 231 10.90 -14.25 -9.36
CA LEU A 231 11.96 -13.36 -9.86
C LEU A 231 13.29 -13.59 -9.15
N ILE A 232 13.27 -13.75 -7.84
CA ILE A 232 14.47 -14.05 -7.03
C ILE A 232 15.06 -15.41 -7.42
N GLY A 233 14.21 -16.38 -7.78
CA GLY A 233 14.65 -17.70 -8.27
C GLY A 233 15.30 -17.70 -9.65
N THR A 234 15.29 -16.57 -10.38
CA THR A 234 15.98 -16.45 -11.66
C THR A 234 17.49 -16.21 -11.47
N SER A 235 18.25 -16.33 -12.55
CA SER A 235 19.69 -16.02 -12.56
C SER A 235 20.04 -14.58 -12.20
N PHE A 236 19.06 -13.66 -12.27
CA PHE A 236 19.25 -12.25 -11.94
C PHE A 236 19.00 -11.95 -10.44
N GLY A 237 18.34 -12.85 -9.70
CA GLY A 237 18.14 -12.73 -8.26
C GLY A 237 17.39 -11.46 -7.81
N TYR A 238 17.82 -10.87 -6.70
CA TYR A 238 17.23 -9.66 -6.12
C TYR A 238 17.23 -8.42 -7.03
N PRO A 239 18.25 -8.16 -7.88
CA PRO A 239 18.19 -7.09 -8.88
C PRO A 239 16.97 -7.17 -9.80
N ALA A 240 16.54 -8.39 -10.21
CA ALA A 240 15.34 -8.55 -11.02
C ALA A 240 14.08 -8.08 -10.28
N LEU A 241 14.01 -8.29 -8.96
CA LEU A 241 12.91 -7.83 -8.13
C LEU A 241 12.79 -6.30 -8.12
N PHE A 242 13.92 -5.59 -7.93
CA PHE A 242 13.92 -4.12 -7.94
C PHE A 242 13.57 -3.57 -9.31
N VAL A 243 14.11 -4.15 -10.39
CA VAL A 243 13.79 -3.74 -11.77
C VAL A 243 12.30 -3.98 -12.07
N PHE A 244 11.76 -5.11 -11.70
CA PHE A 244 10.33 -5.41 -11.85
C PHE A 244 9.46 -4.38 -11.09
N ALA A 245 9.80 -4.08 -9.84
CA ALA A 245 9.09 -3.10 -9.04
C ALA A 245 9.13 -1.71 -9.69
N MET A 246 10.29 -1.28 -10.20
CA MET A 246 10.42 -0.01 -10.93
C MET A 246 9.58 0.02 -12.20
N ILE A 247 9.55 -1.08 -12.98
CA ILE A 247 8.72 -1.20 -14.18
C ILE A 247 7.24 -1.09 -13.82
N CYS A 248 6.77 -1.79 -12.79
CA CYS A 248 5.39 -1.70 -12.33
C CYS A 248 4.99 -0.27 -11.98
N VAL A 249 5.83 0.44 -11.22
CA VAL A 249 5.59 1.83 -10.83
C VAL A 249 5.64 2.79 -12.02
N ALA A 250 6.58 2.60 -12.95
CA ALA A 250 6.68 3.40 -14.16
C ALA A 250 5.44 3.20 -15.06
N VAL A 251 5.01 1.97 -15.25
CA VAL A 251 3.78 1.67 -16.01
C VAL A 251 2.54 2.21 -15.30
N ALA A 252 2.47 2.14 -13.97
CA ALA A 252 1.40 2.75 -13.18
C ALA A 252 1.30 4.26 -13.46
N ALA A 253 2.43 4.97 -13.49
CA ALA A 253 2.46 6.39 -13.83
C ALA A 253 1.95 6.67 -15.25
N LEU A 254 2.33 5.83 -16.23
CA LEU A 254 1.86 5.99 -17.62
C LEU A 254 0.35 5.72 -17.76
N VAL A 255 -0.16 4.74 -17.02
CA VAL A 255 -1.59 4.35 -17.02
C VAL A 255 -2.50 5.45 -16.49
N ILE A 256 -2.00 6.41 -15.72
CA ILE A 256 -2.77 7.56 -15.24
C ILE A 256 -2.98 8.64 -16.32
N ILE A 257 -2.14 8.68 -17.38
CA ILE A 257 -2.21 9.72 -18.42
C ILE A 257 -3.61 9.84 -19.05
N PRO A 258 -4.29 8.73 -19.45
CA PRO A 258 -5.58 8.77 -20.13
C PRO A 258 -6.76 9.26 -19.29
N ILE A 259 -6.65 9.30 -17.96
CA ILE A 259 -7.73 9.76 -17.07
C ILE A 259 -8.06 11.22 -17.41
N ARG A 260 -9.30 11.53 -17.72
CA ARG A 260 -9.73 12.88 -18.12
C ARG A 260 -10.50 13.63 -17.05
N SER A 261 -11.15 12.91 -16.15
CA SER A 261 -11.99 13.50 -15.08
C SER A 261 -11.17 14.21 -13.98
N VAL A 262 -9.87 13.93 -13.87
CA VAL A 262 -8.98 14.49 -12.82
C VAL A 262 -7.81 15.23 -13.47
N ARG A 263 -7.40 16.37 -12.89
CA ARG A 263 -6.24 17.17 -13.30
C ARG A 263 -5.03 17.01 -12.41
#